data_f753a49ca5eb0e9bf4040af70114907c
#
_entry.id   f753a49ca5eb0e9bf4040af70114907c
#
_cell.length_a   1.000
_cell.length_b   1.000
_cell.length_c   1.000
_cell.angle_alpha   90.00
_cell.angle_beta   90.00
_cell.angle_gamma   90.00
#
_symmetry.space_group_name_H-M   'P 1'
#
loop_
_entity.id
_entity.type
_entity.pdbx_description
1 polymer ?
#
loop_
_entity_poly.entity_id
_entity_poly.type
_entity_poly.pdbx_seq_one_letter_code
_entity_poly.pdbx_strand_id
1 'polypeptide(L)'
;PERYQHSYPHELDGGRRQRIGIGRALALNPKFIVCDEPVSALDVSIQAQILNLMMDLQEKYRLTYIFVTHDLSVVKHISDDIMVMYLGVMVEKTSSEELFSRQLHPYTKALLSAIPIAKPNLDRKRIALKGELTSPIEPPKMCRFAPRCPYATERCFQEEPALEEVLPRHFVSCHRVKEINQL
;
A
#
# COMPACT_ATOMS: atom_id res chain seq x y z
N PRO A 1 -23.15 -5.38 -23.03
CA PRO A 1 -22.71 -6.09 -24.21
C PRO A 1 -22.94 -5.29 -25.45
N GLU A 2 -23.68 -5.75 -26.45
CA GLU A 2 -23.77 -5.13 -27.79
C GLU A 2 -24.07 -3.64 -27.80
N ARG A 3 -24.97 -3.17 -26.94
CA ARG A 3 -25.35 -1.75 -26.84
C ARG A 3 -24.20 -0.78 -26.53
N TYR A 4 -23.04 -1.27 -26.04
CA TYR A 4 -21.90 -0.45 -25.68
C TYR A 4 -20.75 -0.52 -26.70
N GLN A 5 -20.89 -1.28 -27.80
CA GLN A 5 -19.82 -1.44 -28.80
C GLN A 5 -19.39 -0.12 -29.43
N HIS A 6 -20.32 0.82 -29.55
CA HIS A 6 -20.07 2.13 -30.16
C HIS A 6 -20.04 3.28 -29.15
N SER A 7 -20.03 2.96 -27.85
CA SER A 7 -19.97 3.98 -26.79
C SER A 7 -18.57 4.56 -26.63
N TYR A 8 -18.52 5.85 -26.43
CA TYR A 8 -17.27 6.53 -26.09
C TYR A 8 -16.92 6.30 -24.59
N PRO A 9 -15.64 6.38 -24.20
CA PRO A 9 -15.25 6.16 -22.80
C PRO A 9 -15.96 7.05 -21.78
N HIS A 10 -16.33 8.27 -22.14
CA HIS A 10 -17.04 9.20 -21.25
C HIS A 10 -18.54 8.85 -21.07
N GLU A 11 -19.11 8.01 -21.91
CA GLU A 11 -20.48 7.51 -21.80
C GLU A 11 -20.59 6.28 -20.89
N LEU A 12 -19.45 5.72 -20.48
CA LEU A 12 -19.36 4.54 -19.62
C LEU A 12 -19.15 4.95 -18.17
N ASP A 13 -19.78 4.23 -17.25
CA ASP A 13 -19.47 4.37 -15.82
C ASP A 13 -18.06 3.91 -15.47
N GLY A 14 -17.59 4.28 -14.27
CA GLY A 14 -16.24 3.97 -13.80
C GLY A 14 -15.93 2.47 -13.81
N GLY A 15 -16.87 1.63 -13.35
CA GLY A 15 -16.68 0.19 -13.30
C GLY A 15 -16.56 -0.46 -14.69
N ARG A 16 -17.32 0.03 -15.68
CA ARG A 16 -17.19 -0.44 -17.08
C ARG A 16 -15.85 -0.02 -17.68
N ARG A 17 -15.47 1.24 -17.50
CA ARG A 17 -14.15 1.73 -17.95
C ARG A 17 -13.02 0.89 -17.37
N GLN A 18 -13.10 0.56 -16.07
CA GLN A 18 -12.08 -0.25 -15.42
C GLN A 18 -12.02 -1.68 -15.96
N ARG A 19 -13.18 -2.33 -16.20
CA ARG A 19 -13.22 -3.66 -16.82
C ARG A 19 -12.63 -3.68 -18.23
N ILE A 20 -12.84 -2.61 -19.01
CA ILE A 20 -12.21 -2.46 -20.33
C ILE A 20 -10.71 -2.29 -20.19
N GLY A 21 -10.23 -1.51 -19.21
CA GLY A 21 -8.82 -1.35 -18.91
C GLY A 21 -8.14 -2.68 -18.56
N ILE A 22 -8.78 -3.48 -17.70
CA ILE A 22 -8.32 -4.84 -17.36
C ILE A 22 -8.30 -5.74 -18.61
N GLY A 23 -9.38 -5.73 -19.41
CA GLY A 23 -9.43 -6.49 -20.67
C GLY A 23 -8.33 -6.11 -21.66
N ARG A 24 -7.99 -4.83 -21.76
CA ARG A 24 -6.87 -4.35 -22.58
C ARG A 24 -5.53 -4.86 -22.08
N ALA A 25 -5.30 -4.85 -20.77
CA ALA A 25 -4.08 -5.39 -20.17
C ALA A 25 -3.93 -6.89 -20.45
N LEU A 26 -5.03 -7.63 -20.41
CA LEU A 26 -5.05 -9.09 -20.67
C LEU A 26 -4.92 -9.48 -22.13
N ALA A 27 -5.16 -8.57 -23.07
CA ALA A 27 -5.18 -8.87 -24.51
C ALA A 27 -3.85 -9.47 -25.06
N LEU A 28 -2.74 -9.19 -24.38
CA LEU A 28 -1.40 -9.69 -24.74
C LEU A 28 -0.99 -10.95 -23.95
N ASN A 29 -1.92 -11.57 -23.22
CA ASN A 29 -1.65 -12.72 -22.35
C ASN A 29 -0.42 -12.51 -21.43
N PRO A 30 -0.38 -11.43 -20.63
CA PRO A 30 0.75 -11.13 -19.79
C PRO A 30 0.84 -12.15 -18.64
N LYS A 31 2.05 -12.33 -18.08
CA LYS A 31 2.27 -13.03 -16.81
C LYS A 31 2.29 -12.08 -15.63
N PHE A 32 2.47 -10.79 -15.89
CA PHE A 32 2.68 -9.76 -14.90
C PHE A 32 1.95 -8.47 -15.31
N ILE A 33 1.21 -7.86 -14.37
CA ILE A 33 0.47 -6.61 -14.58
C ILE A 33 0.78 -5.65 -13.43
N VAL A 34 1.06 -4.39 -13.78
CA VAL A 34 1.16 -3.28 -12.82
C VAL A 34 -0.18 -2.57 -12.78
N CYS A 35 -0.76 -2.49 -11.60
CA CYS A 35 -2.03 -1.82 -11.33
C CYS A 35 -1.75 -0.58 -10.47
N ASP A 36 -1.84 0.59 -11.08
CA ASP A 36 -1.66 1.87 -10.39
C ASP A 36 -3.04 2.46 -10.04
N GLU A 37 -3.36 2.47 -8.76
CA GLU A 37 -4.65 2.92 -8.21
C GLU A 37 -5.91 2.41 -8.95
N PRO A 38 -6.01 1.10 -9.23
CA PRO A 38 -7.01 0.59 -10.18
C PRO A 38 -8.46 0.72 -9.70
N VAL A 39 -8.70 1.07 -8.45
CA VAL A 39 -10.06 1.16 -7.87
C VAL A 39 -10.32 2.47 -7.12
N SER A 40 -9.38 3.41 -7.09
CA SER A 40 -9.46 4.65 -6.29
C SER A 40 -10.61 5.58 -6.66
N ALA A 41 -11.04 5.58 -7.93
CA ALA A 41 -12.12 6.43 -8.44
C ALA A 41 -13.50 5.73 -8.49
N LEU A 42 -13.64 4.57 -7.82
CA LEU A 42 -14.85 3.77 -7.84
C LEU A 42 -15.56 3.83 -6.48
N ASP A 43 -16.90 3.70 -6.49
CA ASP A 43 -17.65 3.49 -5.27
C ASP A 43 -17.34 2.11 -4.65
N VAL A 44 -17.55 1.98 -3.34
CA VAL A 44 -17.15 0.78 -2.55
C VAL A 44 -17.72 -0.52 -3.11
N SER A 45 -18.95 -0.50 -3.64
CA SER A 45 -19.60 -1.71 -4.18
C SER A 45 -18.96 -2.15 -5.49
N ILE A 46 -18.67 -1.20 -6.37
CA ILE A 46 -18.00 -1.47 -7.65
C ILE A 46 -16.54 -1.84 -7.43
N GLN A 47 -15.88 -1.17 -6.47
CA GLN A 47 -14.51 -1.50 -6.05
C GLN A 47 -14.40 -2.99 -5.64
N ALA A 48 -15.29 -3.47 -4.77
CA ALA A 48 -15.30 -4.87 -4.36
C ALA A 48 -15.51 -5.84 -5.55
N GLN A 49 -16.40 -5.49 -6.50
CA GLN A 49 -16.59 -6.31 -7.71
C GLN A 49 -15.36 -6.37 -8.61
N ILE A 50 -14.63 -5.26 -8.76
CA ILE A 50 -13.40 -5.21 -9.55
C ILE A 50 -12.29 -6.02 -8.87
N LEU A 51 -12.14 -5.91 -7.55
CA LEU A 51 -11.15 -6.68 -6.80
C LEU A 51 -11.40 -8.18 -6.92
N ASN A 52 -12.65 -8.63 -6.74
CA ASN A 52 -13.01 -10.03 -6.92
C ASN A 52 -12.71 -10.50 -8.36
N LEU A 53 -13.08 -9.71 -9.37
CA LEU A 53 -12.72 -10.01 -10.77
C LEU A 53 -11.22 -10.16 -10.96
N MET A 54 -10.39 -9.28 -10.36
CA MET A 54 -8.94 -9.36 -10.46
C MET A 54 -8.38 -10.61 -9.79
N MET A 55 -8.92 -11.02 -8.64
CA MET A 55 -8.56 -12.26 -7.96
C MET A 55 -8.92 -13.50 -8.78
N ASP A 56 -10.13 -13.53 -9.36
CA ASP A 56 -10.57 -14.62 -10.26
C ASP A 56 -9.64 -14.72 -11.50
N LEU A 57 -9.25 -13.60 -12.06
CA LEU A 57 -8.32 -13.54 -13.19
C LEU A 57 -6.90 -13.97 -12.80
N GLN A 58 -6.45 -13.60 -11.59
CA GLN A 58 -5.16 -14.02 -11.04
C GLN A 58 -5.10 -15.56 -10.94
N GLU A 59 -6.12 -16.17 -10.35
CA GLU A 59 -6.19 -17.62 -10.21
C GLU A 59 -6.28 -18.30 -11.57
N LYS A 60 -7.19 -17.87 -12.44
CA LYS A 60 -7.45 -18.48 -13.74
C LYS A 60 -6.27 -18.44 -14.69
N TYR A 61 -5.56 -17.30 -14.74
CA TYR A 61 -4.45 -17.05 -15.66
C TYR A 61 -3.07 -17.11 -15.00
N ARG A 62 -3.02 -17.38 -13.68
CA ARG A 62 -1.80 -17.40 -12.87
C ARG A 62 -0.99 -16.10 -13.01
N LEU A 63 -1.70 -14.97 -12.91
CA LEU A 63 -1.12 -13.64 -13.04
C LEU A 63 -0.37 -13.24 -11.78
N THR A 64 0.71 -12.49 -11.96
CA THR A 64 1.36 -11.75 -10.88
C THR A 64 0.98 -10.27 -10.99
N TYR A 65 0.54 -9.67 -9.88
CA TYR A 65 0.24 -8.24 -9.82
C TYR A 65 1.28 -7.48 -8.98
N ILE A 66 1.67 -6.26 -9.44
CA ILE A 66 2.06 -5.19 -8.53
C ILE A 66 0.87 -4.26 -8.40
N PHE A 67 0.39 -4.09 -7.18
CA PHE A 67 -0.79 -3.31 -6.87
C PHE A 67 -0.39 -2.07 -6.07
N VAL A 68 -0.45 -0.88 -6.68
CA VAL A 68 -0.15 0.39 -6.01
C VAL A 68 -1.47 1.02 -5.56
N THR A 69 -1.60 1.31 -4.28
CA THR A 69 -2.79 1.93 -3.71
C THR A 69 -2.48 2.60 -2.38
N HIS A 70 -3.28 3.57 -1.99
CA HIS A 70 -3.28 4.18 -0.67
C HIS A 70 -4.37 3.59 0.26
N ASP A 71 -5.24 2.71 -0.23
CA ASP A 71 -6.29 2.07 0.56
C ASP A 71 -5.80 0.74 1.17
N LEU A 72 -5.53 0.78 2.47
CA LEU A 72 -5.04 -0.38 3.21
C LEU A 72 -6.06 -1.51 3.33
N SER A 73 -7.36 -1.23 3.21
CA SER A 73 -8.41 -2.24 3.20
C SER A 73 -8.32 -3.10 1.94
N VAL A 74 -8.05 -2.44 0.81
CA VAL A 74 -7.79 -3.10 -0.48
C VAL A 74 -6.55 -3.97 -0.40
N VAL A 75 -5.44 -3.39 0.12
CA VAL A 75 -4.16 -4.10 0.27
C VAL A 75 -4.34 -5.38 1.08
N LYS A 76 -5.03 -5.31 2.21
CA LYS A 76 -5.28 -6.47 3.07
C LYS A 76 -6.02 -7.60 2.35
N HIS A 77 -6.88 -7.25 1.41
CA HIS A 77 -7.75 -8.21 0.73
C HIS A 77 -7.07 -8.94 -0.44
N ILE A 78 -6.19 -8.24 -1.17
CA ILE A 78 -5.65 -8.76 -2.44
C ILE A 78 -4.17 -9.13 -2.38
N SER A 79 -3.41 -8.71 -1.35
CA SER A 79 -1.95 -8.83 -1.36
C SER A 79 -1.44 -10.00 -0.54
N ASP A 80 -0.47 -10.73 -1.09
CA ASP A 80 0.32 -11.75 -0.38
C ASP A 80 1.47 -11.08 0.39
N ASP A 81 2.26 -10.25 -0.30
CA ASP A 81 3.36 -9.46 0.26
C ASP A 81 3.06 -7.97 0.13
N ILE A 82 3.42 -7.20 1.15
CA ILE A 82 3.20 -5.75 1.19
C ILE A 82 4.53 -5.02 1.35
N MET A 83 4.65 -3.95 0.58
CA MET A 83 5.77 -3.02 0.63
C MET A 83 5.24 -1.64 0.97
N VAL A 84 5.61 -1.11 2.14
CA VAL A 84 5.24 0.24 2.56
C VAL A 84 6.29 1.22 2.10
N MET A 85 5.86 2.28 1.43
CA MET A 85 6.74 3.34 0.92
C MET A 85 6.45 4.68 1.60
N TYR A 86 7.50 5.45 1.84
CA TYR A 86 7.41 6.83 2.34
C TYR A 86 8.37 7.74 1.57
N LEU A 87 7.85 8.79 0.92
CA LEU A 87 8.63 9.73 0.10
C LEU A 87 9.60 9.02 -0.87
N GLY A 88 9.13 7.97 -1.56
CA GLY A 88 9.88 7.26 -2.59
C GLY A 88 10.91 6.24 -2.09
N VAL A 89 10.97 5.95 -0.77
CA VAL A 89 11.80 4.87 -0.22
C VAL A 89 10.94 3.81 0.44
N MET A 90 11.41 2.56 0.37
CA MET A 90 10.80 1.45 1.09
C MET A 90 11.16 1.54 2.57
N VAL A 91 10.16 1.56 3.44
CA VAL A 91 10.36 1.64 4.89
C VAL A 91 10.10 0.31 5.59
N GLU A 92 9.21 -0.51 5.04
CA GLU A 92 8.89 -1.84 5.59
C GLU A 92 8.39 -2.76 4.48
N LYS A 93 8.78 -4.05 4.52
CA LYS A 93 8.31 -5.10 3.61
C LYS A 93 8.14 -6.40 4.37
N THR A 94 6.97 -7.02 4.25
CA THR A 94 6.68 -8.34 4.83
C THR A 94 5.41 -8.93 4.20
N SER A 95 4.98 -10.12 4.63
CA SER A 95 3.69 -10.68 4.20
C SER A 95 2.52 -9.83 4.70
N SER A 96 1.39 -9.90 4.00
CA SER A 96 0.16 -9.20 4.39
C SER A 96 -0.25 -9.55 5.83
N GLU A 97 -0.27 -10.83 6.17
CA GLU A 97 -0.65 -11.31 7.49
C GLU A 97 0.26 -10.72 8.59
N GLU A 98 1.58 -10.76 8.39
CA GLU A 98 2.55 -10.24 9.36
C GLU A 98 2.43 -8.71 9.49
N LEU A 99 2.27 -7.95 8.39
CA LEU A 99 2.13 -6.50 8.46
C LEU A 99 0.92 -6.06 9.28
N PHE A 100 -0.22 -6.71 9.11
CA PHE A 100 -1.45 -6.36 9.84
C PHE A 100 -1.44 -6.84 11.30
N SER A 101 -0.65 -7.85 11.64
CA SER A 101 -0.48 -8.34 13.01
C SER A 101 0.64 -7.62 13.75
N ARG A 102 1.77 -7.34 13.10
CA ARG A 102 3.01 -6.85 13.72
C ARG A 102 3.75 -5.84 12.86
N GLN A 103 3.40 -4.58 12.97
CA GLN A 103 4.10 -3.47 12.31
C GLN A 103 5.38 -3.15 13.07
N LEU A 104 6.49 -2.98 12.40
CA LEU A 104 7.78 -2.66 13.02
C LEU A 104 8.20 -1.21 12.78
N HIS A 105 7.97 -0.65 11.58
CA HIS A 105 8.34 0.73 11.28
C HIS A 105 7.35 1.73 11.89
N PRO A 106 7.81 2.83 12.52
CA PRO A 106 6.92 3.83 13.15
C PRO A 106 5.90 4.45 12.19
N TYR A 107 6.25 4.64 10.93
CA TYR A 107 5.31 5.13 9.92
C TYR A 107 4.18 4.12 9.65
N THR A 108 4.52 2.84 9.48
CA THR A 108 3.53 1.77 9.27
C THR A 108 2.57 1.65 10.45
N LYS A 109 3.09 1.76 11.68
CA LYS A 109 2.27 1.79 12.90
C LYS A 109 1.28 2.95 12.88
N ALA A 110 1.74 4.15 12.52
CA ALA A 110 0.88 5.32 12.43
C ALA A 110 -0.16 5.16 11.32
N LEU A 111 0.26 4.68 10.13
CA LEU A 111 -0.61 4.46 8.98
C LEU A 111 -1.74 3.48 9.31
N LEU A 112 -1.41 2.31 9.87
CA LEU A 112 -2.41 1.29 10.25
C LEU A 112 -3.27 1.74 11.44
N SER A 113 -2.75 2.58 12.35
CA SER A 113 -3.55 3.15 13.44
C SER A 113 -4.65 4.10 12.97
N ALA A 114 -4.53 4.63 11.76
CA ALA A 114 -5.50 5.56 11.17
C ALA A 114 -6.67 4.87 10.46
N ILE A 115 -6.60 3.54 10.25
CA ILE A 115 -7.68 2.78 9.60
C ILE A 115 -8.92 2.78 10.49
N PRO A 116 -10.08 3.25 10.01
CA PRO A 116 -11.33 3.13 10.75
C PRO A 116 -11.73 1.66 10.94
N ILE A 117 -11.97 1.24 12.16
CA ILE A 117 -12.50 -0.10 12.45
C ILE A 117 -13.96 0.05 12.84
N ALA A 118 -14.84 -0.64 12.14
CA ALA A 118 -16.28 -0.67 12.40
C ALA A 118 -16.63 -1.59 13.62
N LYS A 119 -15.91 -1.42 14.75
CA LYS A 119 -16.22 -2.10 16.02
C LYS A 119 -16.54 -1.05 17.06
N PRO A 120 -17.75 -1.00 17.63
CA PRO A 120 -18.06 -0.14 18.75
C PRO A 120 -17.18 -0.52 19.96
N ASN A 121 -16.71 0.49 20.72
CA ASN A 121 -15.93 0.37 21.96
C ASN A 121 -14.47 -0.13 21.84
N LEU A 122 -13.84 -0.02 20.68
CA LEU A 122 -12.38 -0.16 20.59
C LEU A 122 -11.71 1.20 20.76
N ASP A 123 -11.17 1.42 21.98
CA ASP A 123 -10.38 2.63 22.31
C ASP A 123 -8.99 2.54 21.63
N ARG A 124 -8.96 2.65 20.30
CA ARG A 124 -7.71 2.64 19.54
C ARG A 124 -7.11 4.04 19.54
N LYS A 125 -6.02 4.22 20.27
CA LYS A 125 -5.26 5.47 20.23
C LYS A 125 -4.64 5.65 18.83
N ARG A 126 -5.20 6.56 18.05
CA ARG A 126 -4.62 6.99 16.77
C ARG A 126 -3.26 7.65 17.03
N ILE A 127 -2.23 7.18 16.33
CA ILE A 127 -0.90 7.79 16.38
C ILE A 127 -0.90 9.03 15.50
N ALA A 128 -0.95 10.21 16.13
CA ALA A 128 -0.86 11.48 15.40
C ALA A 128 0.59 11.74 14.98
N LEU A 129 0.83 11.88 13.68
CA LEU A 129 2.12 12.27 13.16
C LEU A 129 2.29 13.79 13.31
N LYS A 130 3.46 14.22 13.79
CA LYS A 130 3.83 15.63 13.93
C LYS A 130 4.41 16.17 12.62
N GLY A 131 4.36 17.50 12.45
CA GLY A 131 4.99 18.20 11.33
C GLY A 131 4.30 18.02 9.98
N GLU A 132 4.77 18.77 9.00
CA GLU A 132 4.32 18.75 7.62
C GLU A 132 5.07 17.69 6.80
N LEU A 133 4.53 17.35 5.63
CA LEU A 133 5.24 16.52 4.65
C LEU A 133 6.42 17.30 4.11
N THR A 134 7.62 16.75 4.25
CA THR A 134 8.82 17.28 3.59
C THR A 134 8.70 17.14 2.07
N SER A 135 9.29 18.09 1.34
CA SER A 135 9.32 18.02 -0.12
C SER A 135 10.02 16.73 -0.59
N PRO A 136 9.45 16.03 -1.58
CA PRO A 136 10.11 14.88 -2.21
C PRO A 136 11.24 15.31 -3.17
N ILE A 137 11.38 16.61 -3.47
CA ILE A 137 12.38 17.15 -4.40
C ILE A 137 13.71 17.26 -3.65
N GLU A 138 14.74 16.60 -4.16
CA GLU A 138 16.10 16.59 -3.62
C GLU A 138 16.14 16.34 -2.09
N PRO A 139 15.55 15.23 -1.61
CA PRO A 139 15.49 14.97 -0.19
C PRO A 139 16.90 14.79 0.38
N PRO A 140 17.18 15.33 1.57
CA PRO A 140 18.47 15.17 2.19
C PRO A 140 18.78 13.69 2.46
N LYS A 141 20.08 13.34 2.47
CA LYS A 141 20.58 11.98 2.77
C LYS A 141 20.42 11.65 4.25
N MET A 142 19.20 11.43 4.68
CA MET A 142 18.82 11.10 6.06
C MET A 142 17.59 10.20 6.06
N CYS A 143 17.20 9.68 7.22
CA CYS A 143 15.90 8.99 7.34
C CYS A 143 14.75 9.94 6.96
N ARG A 144 14.07 9.66 5.85
CA ARG A 144 13.02 10.54 5.31
C ARG A 144 11.85 10.73 6.25
N PHE A 145 11.62 9.76 7.16
CA PHE A 145 10.59 9.86 8.17
C PHE A 145 11.03 10.58 9.45
N ALA A 146 12.32 10.87 9.65
CA ALA A 146 12.86 11.46 10.88
C ALA A 146 12.13 12.73 11.34
N PRO A 147 11.77 13.71 10.47
CA PRO A 147 11.07 14.93 10.90
C PRO A 147 9.69 14.67 11.53
N ARG A 148 9.08 13.54 11.25
CA ARG A 148 7.73 13.18 11.74
C ARG A 148 7.74 11.99 12.72
N CYS A 149 8.91 11.41 12.94
CA CYS A 149 9.06 10.21 13.77
C CYS A 149 9.11 10.58 15.25
N PRO A 150 8.24 10.04 16.11
CA PRO A 150 8.28 10.31 17.55
C PRO A 150 9.50 9.71 18.24
N TYR A 151 10.22 8.80 17.56
CA TYR A 151 11.41 8.10 18.05
C TYR A 151 12.71 8.57 17.39
N ALA A 152 12.69 9.68 16.65
CA ALA A 152 13.88 10.17 15.95
C ALA A 152 15.00 10.51 16.92
N THR A 153 16.23 10.15 16.54
CA THR A 153 17.48 10.53 17.21
C THR A 153 18.35 11.30 16.25
N GLU A 154 19.44 11.87 16.73
CA GLU A 154 20.41 12.62 15.92
C GLU A 154 20.90 11.81 14.72
N ARG A 155 21.19 10.53 14.89
CA ARG A 155 21.58 9.61 13.82
C ARG A 155 20.55 9.57 12.67
N CYS A 156 19.27 9.66 12.99
CA CYS A 156 18.21 9.64 11.96
C CYS A 156 18.24 10.87 11.03
N PHE A 157 18.81 11.97 11.49
CA PHE A 157 18.99 13.19 10.68
C PHE A 157 20.35 13.24 9.94
N GLN A 158 21.27 12.31 10.22
CA GLN A 158 22.61 12.30 9.65
C GLN A 158 22.76 11.27 8.53
N GLU A 159 22.05 10.15 8.59
CA GLU A 159 22.19 9.07 7.60
C GLU A 159 20.86 8.39 7.27
N GLU A 160 20.77 7.83 6.05
CA GLU A 160 19.63 6.98 5.63
C GLU A 160 19.78 5.58 6.25
N PRO A 161 18.72 5.02 6.88
CA PRO A 161 18.74 3.65 7.35
C PRO A 161 18.71 2.68 6.17
N ALA A 162 19.55 1.65 6.21
CA ALA A 162 19.47 0.54 5.26
C ALA A 162 18.18 -0.29 5.49
N LEU A 163 17.70 -0.93 4.42
CA LEU A 163 16.65 -1.92 4.54
C LEU A 163 17.25 -3.25 5.00
N GLU A 164 16.97 -3.67 6.22
CA GLU A 164 17.54 -4.87 6.83
C GLU A 164 16.45 -5.88 7.18
N GLU A 165 16.75 -7.16 7.05
CA GLU A 165 15.89 -8.23 7.53
C GLU A 165 16.00 -8.31 9.07
N VAL A 166 14.93 -7.90 9.74
CA VAL A 166 14.87 -7.81 11.21
C VAL A 166 14.26 -9.08 11.83
N LEU A 167 13.31 -9.67 11.13
CA LEU A 167 12.70 -10.97 11.42
C LEU A 167 12.62 -11.76 10.10
N PRO A 168 12.42 -13.07 10.12
CA PRO A 168 12.33 -13.88 8.90
C PRO A 168 11.31 -13.29 7.90
N ARG A 169 11.78 -12.90 6.70
CA ARG A 169 11.00 -12.26 5.64
C ARG A 169 10.37 -10.92 6.02
N HIS A 170 10.83 -10.25 7.08
CA HIS A 170 10.37 -8.95 7.53
C HIS A 170 11.49 -7.93 7.49
N PHE A 171 11.47 -7.07 6.50
CA PHE A 171 12.50 -6.08 6.21
C PHE A 171 12.05 -4.69 6.65
N VAL A 172 12.92 -3.95 7.32
CA VAL A 172 12.62 -2.63 7.87
C VAL A 172 13.80 -1.68 7.68
N SER A 173 13.51 -0.46 7.23
CA SER A 173 14.48 0.62 7.09
C SER A 173 14.38 1.58 8.28
N CYS A 174 14.96 1.21 9.44
CA CYS A 174 14.90 2.02 10.65
C CYS A 174 16.09 1.75 11.59
N HIS A 175 16.86 2.78 11.95
CA HIS A 175 18.00 2.67 12.87
C HIS A 175 17.67 2.12 14.25
N ARG A 176 16.43 2.33 14.70
CA ARG A 176 15.95 1.99 16.05
C ARG A 176 14.90 0.88 16.09
N VAL A 177 14.78 0.11 15.02
CA VAL A 177 13.71 -0.90 14.93
C VAL A 177 13.73 -1.88 16.10
N LYS A 178 14.90 -2.35 16.52
CA LYS A 178 15.03 -3.30 17.63
C LYS A 178 14.62 -2.69 18.97
N GLU A 179 15.07 -1.49 19.29
CA GLU A 179 14.72 -0.77 20.52
C GLU A 179 13.22 -0.46 20.61
N ILE A 180 12.64 0.06 19.52
CA ILE A 180 11.21 0.45 19.48
C ILE A 180 10.29 -0.76 19.62
N ASN A 181 10.73 -1.93 19.19
CA ASN A 181 9.92 -3.14 19.16
C ASN A 181 10.37 -4.20 20.18
N GLN A 182 11.37 -3.90 21.01
CA GLN A 182 11.92 -4.81 22.05
C GLN A 182 12.32 -6.18 21.46
N LEU A 183 13.08 -6.14 20.36
CA LEU A 183 13.58 -7.30 19.60
C LEU A 183 15.03 -7.63 19.98
#